data_eb1fbd34b7a85fadbbc2007898a94827
#
_entry.id   eb1fbd34b7a85fadbbc2007898a94827
#
_cell.length_a   1.000
_cell.length_b   1.000
_cell.length_c   1.000
_cell.angle_alpha   90.00
_cell.angle_beta   90.00
_cell.angle_gamma   90.00
#
_symmetry.space_group_name_H-M   'P 1'
#
loop_
_entity.id
_entity.type
_entity.pdbx_description
1 polymer ?
#
loop_
_entity_poly.entity_id
_entity_poly.type
_entity_poly.pdbx_seq_one_letter_code
_entity_poly.pdbx_strand_id
1 'polypeptide(L)'
;MVVETIPKMVGFIYALIMIFVIAYLWYAKKWQQKIGWVLLAISALMGFLIFTPVVPYQFQQLVLGNAPDSGTPLIVGFFGLFVLFLLSLLLGRFFCGYLCPAGTVQEIAYHVPIPKINPQHRHALMVVRAAFFIVFLAAAFLFSASLIAWFGIRDFFSLSLTGGSVVFAVIVILSFFFYRPFCRLVCPYGFLLALAAAKSRWKIERTEACIECKKCEKICPTDESKRDDTKAECYLCGRCIEVCPKEALVYRSITSKEKKPGI
;
A
#
# COMPACT_ATOMS: atom_id res chain seq x y z
N MET A 1 25.72 -16.06 -0.26
CA MET A 1 25.35 -14.72 -0.77
C MET A 1 24.50 -14.77 -2.06
N VAL A 2 24.83 -15.56 -3.07
CA VAL A 2 24.05 -15.63 -4.35
C VAL A 2 22.66 -16.23 -4.16
N VAL A 3 22.49 -17.19 -3.27
CA VAL A 3 21.23 -17.92 -3.06
C VAL A 3 20.10 -17.05 -2.47
N GLU A 4 20.41 -15.98 -1.74
CA GLU A 4 19.41 -15.09 -1.14
C GLU A 4 19.03 -13.88 -2.02
N THR A 5 19.86 -13.53 -3.01
CA THR A 5 19.58 -12.39 -3.90
C THR A 5 18.63 -12.74 -5.03
N ILE A 6 18.68 -13.97 -5.55
CA ILE A 6 17.81 -14.45 -6.64
C ILE A 6 16.31 -14.35 -6.26
N PRO A 7 15.85 -14.83 -5.09
CA PRO A 7 14.45 -14.73 -4.72
C PRO A 7 13.92 -13.29 -4.66
N LYS A 8 14.74 -12.35 -4.18
CA LYS A 8 14.35 -10.94 -4.07
C LYS A 8 14.20 -10.26 -5.43
N MET A 9 15.08 -10.57 -6.38
CA MET A 9 14.96 -10.07 -7.75
C MET A 9 13.71 -10.63 -8.44
N VAL A 10 13.41 -11.91 -8.25
CA VAL A 10 12.19 -12.55 -8.77
C VAL A 10 10.95 -11.87 -8.21
N GLY A 11 10.90 -11.62 -6.90
CA GLY A 11 9.79 -10.92 -6.25
C GLY A 11 9.61 -9.47 -6.76
N PHE A 12 10.70 -8.76 -7.04
CA PHE A 12 10.64 -7.42 -7.58
C PHE A 12 10.14 -7.39 -9.04
N ILE A 13 10.65 -8.29 -9.89
CA ILE A 13 10.22 -8.44 -11.28
C ILE A 13 8.73 -8.84 -11.32
N TYR A 14 8.31 -9.79 -10.48
CA TYR A 14 6.91 -10.14 -10.31
C TYR A 14 6.06 -8.91 -9.97
N ALA A 15 6.48 -8.11 -8.99
CA ALA A 15 5.75 -6.91 -8.60
C ALA A 15 5.63 -5.90 -9.75
N LEU A 16 6.70 -5.67 -10.51
CA LEU A 16 6.67 -4.78 -11.66
C LEU A 16 5.71 -5.26 -12.74
N ILE A 17 5.81 -6.52 -13.15
CA ILE A 17 4.93 -7.10 -14.18
C ILE A 17 3.48 -7.01 -13.71
N MET A 18 3.20 -7.40 -12.47
CA MET A 18 1.83 -7.41 -11.95
C MET A 18 1.23 -6.02 -11.79
N ILE A 19 2.01 -4.97 -11.49
CA ILE A 19 1.50 -3.60 -11.49
C ILE A 19 0.94 -3.22 -12.86
N PHE A 20 1.66 -3.52 -13.94
CA PHE A 20 1.19 -3.21 -15.30
C PHE A 20 -0.02 -4.07 -15.69
N VAL A 21 -0.02 -5.36 -15.35
CA VAL A 21 -1.16 -6.26 -15.60
C VAL A 21 -2.41 -5.76 -14.88
N ILE A 22 -2.30 -5.43 -13.59
CA ILE A 22 -3.42 -4.91 -12.80
C ILE A 22 -3.91 -3.58 -13.38
N ALA A 23 -3.00 -2.65 -13.68
CA ALA A 23 -3.34 -1.35 -14.25
C ALA A 23 -4.08 -1.52 -15.62
N TYR A 24 -3.62 -2.45 -16.46
CA TYR A 24 -4.29 -2.78 -17.72
C TYR A 24 -5.69 -3.36 -17.51
N LEU A 25 -5.85 -4.30 -16.57
CA LEU A 25 -7.17 -4.88 -16.26
C LEU A 25 -8.16 -3.83 -15.76
N TRP A 26 -7.67 -2.87 -14.96
CA TRP A 26 -8.48 -1.75 -14.49
C TRP A 26 -8.87 -0.81 -15.62
N TYR A 27 -7.92 -0.46 -16.49
CA TYR A 27 -8.16 0.37 -17.66
C TYR A 27 -9.17 -0.28 -18.62
N ALA A 28 -9.00 -1.57 -18.89
CA ALA A 28 -9.87 -2.34 -19.77
C ALA A 28 -11.24 -2.68 -19.16
N LYS A 29 -11.54 -2.23 -17.91
CA LYS A 29 -12.77 -2.57 -17.17
C LYS A 29 -12.99 -4.08 -16.98
N LYS A 30 -11.93 -4.89 -17.08
CA LYS A 30 -11.95 -6.35 -16.89
C LYS A 30 -11.58 -6.77 -15.46
N TRP A 31 -11.43 -5.83 -14.57
CA TRP A 31 -11.13 -6.11 -13.18
C TRP A 31 -12.27 -6.86 -12.50
N GLN A 32 -11.95 -7.99 -11.88
CA GLN A 32 -12.87 -8.78 -11.07
C GLN A 32 -12.29 -8.97 -9.67
N GLN A 33 -13.13 -8.93 -8.66
CA GLN A 33 -12.72 -9.11 -7.27
C GLN A 33 -12.04 -10.48 -7.04
N LYS A 34 -12.45 -11.51 -7.78
CA LYS A 34 -11.82 -12.84 -7.74
C LYS A 34 -10.33 -12.78 -8.08
N ILE A 35 -9.95 -11.99 -9.09
CA ILE A 35 -8.55 -11.77 -9.47
C ILE A 35 -7.81 -11.09 -8.32
N GLY A 36 -8.44 -10.09 -7.69
CA GLY A 36 -7.89 -9.42 -6.51
C GLY A 36 -7.56 -10.41 -5.38
N TRP A 37 -8.47 -11.34 -5.08
CA TRP A 37 -8.25 -12.36 -4.05
C TRP A 37 -7.10 -13.31 -4.38
N VAL A 38 -7.00 -13.76 -5.62
CA VAL A 38 -5.89 -14.60 -6.08
C VAL A 38 -4.56 -13.87 -5.92
N LEU A 39 -4.51 -12.60 -6.32
CA LEU A 39 -3.31 -11.77 -6.17
C LEU A 39 -2.93 -11.54 -4.70
N LEU A 40 -3.89 -11.29 -3.82
CA LEU A 40 -3.65 -11.14 -2.39
C LEU A 40 -3.08 -12.43 -1.79
N ALA A 41 -3.64 -13.59 -2.15
CA ALA A 41 -3.16 -14.88 -1.69
C ALA A 41 -1.75 -15.17 -2.19
N ILE A 42 -1.48 -14.99 -3.47
CA ILE A 42 -0.14 -15.18 -4.06
C ILE A 42 0.88 -14.25 -3.39
N SER A 43 0.54 -12.96 -3.25
CA SER A 43 1.48 -11.99 -2.65
C SER A 43 1.73 -12.25 -1.17
N ALA A 44 0.74 -12.73 -0.42
CA ALA A 44 0.93 -13.16 0.96
C ALA A 44 1.85 -14.38 1.03
N LEU A 45 1.62 -15.41 0.20
CA LEU A 45 2.47 -16.60 0.11
C LEU A 45 3.91 -16.25 -0.29
N MET A 46 4.08 -15.37 -1.28
CA MET A 46 5.40 -14.88 -1.68
C MET A 46 6.12 -14.18 -0.52
N GLY A 47 5.38 -13.50 0.35
CA GLY A 47 5.92 -12.90 1.56
C GLY A 47 6.54 -13.92 2.51
N PHE A 48 5.85 -15.05 2.73
CA PHE A 48 6.33 -16.14 3.62
C PHE A 48 7.38 -17.04 2.98
N LEU A 49 7.26 -17.37 1.68
CA LEU A 49 8.14 -18.34 1.02
C LEU A 49 9.42 -17.73 0.48
N ILE A 50 9.37 -16.52 -0.06
CA ILE A 50 10.48 -15.92 -0.82
C ILE A 50 11.11 -14.74 -0.08
N PHE A 51 10.59 -14.38 1.10
CA PHE A 51 11.00 -13.14 1.80
C PHE A 51 10.99 -11.95 0.84
N THR A 52 9.93 -11.85 0.05
CA THR A 52 9.77 -10.71 -0.85
C THR A 52 10.02 -9.43 -0.07
N PRO A 53 10.72 -8.46 -0.65
CA PRO A 53 11.23 -7.32 0.07
C PRO A 53 10.12 -6.66 0.89
N VAL A 54 10.26 -6.75 2.19
CA VAL A 54 9.45 -5.99 3.12
C VAL A 54 9.86 -4.54 2.92
N VAL A 55 9.25 -3.89 1.95
CA VAL A 55 9.59 -2.56 1.48
C VAL A 55 9.79 -1.53 2.60
N PRO A 56 8.99 -1.53 3.70
CA PRO A 56 9.25 -0.66 4.83
C PRO A 56 10.61 -0.86 5.48
N TYR A 57 11.05 -2.12 5.59
CA TYR A 57 12.36 -2.46 6.15
C TYR A 57 13.49 -2.06 5.22
N GLN A 58 13.36 -2.30 3.93
CA GLN A 58 14.36 -1.88 2.94
C GLN A 58 14.52 -0.36 2.90
N PHE A 59 13.42 0.36 2.98
CA PHE A 59 13.46 1.82 3.06
C PHE A 59 14.22 2.29 4.29
N GLN A 60 14.00 1.65 5.45
CA GLN A 60 14.76 1.96 6.66
C GLN A 60 16.25 1.70 6.49
N GLN A 61 16.66 0.55 5.95
CA GLN A 61 18.06 0.22 5.72
C GLN A 61 18.72 1.23 4.78
N LEU A 62 17.99 1.69 3.76
CA LEU A 62 18.46 2.74 2.86
C LEU A 62 18.71 4.06 3.61
N VAL A 63 17.77 4.47 4.48
CA VAL A 63 17.92 5.71 5.27
C VAL A 63 19.07 5.64 6.26
N LEU A 64 19.32 4.46 6.85
CA LEU A 64 20.46 4.22 7.75
C LEU A 64 21.80 4.11 7.03
N GLY A 65 21.83 4.05 5.70
CA GLY A 65 23.05 3.83 4.93
C GLY A 65 23.65 2.44 5.10
N ASN A 66 22.94 1.52 5.75
CA ASN A 66 23.38 0.16 5.95
C ASN A 66 23.08 -0.67 4.68
N ALA A 67 24.09 -1.38 4.16
CA ALA A 67 23.83 -2.40 3.17
C ALA A 67 22.85 -3.40 3.78
N PRO A 68 21.70 -3.70 3.13
CA PRO A 68 20.77 -4.68 3.67
C PRO A 68 21.52 -6.01 3.89
N ASP A 69 21.24 -6.68 5.02
CA ASP A 69 21.81 -8.00 5.38
C ASP A 69 21.68 -9.06 4.27
N SER A 70 21.04 -8.70 3.21
CA SER A 70 20.73 -9.50 2.03
C SER A 70 21.77 -9.43 0.90
N GLY A 71 22.91 -8.78 1.10
CA GLY A 71 23.96 -8.70 0.08
C GLY A 71 23.59 -7.90 -1.19
N THR A 72 22.41 -7.23 -1.22
CA THR A 72 22.06 -6.36 -2.34
C THR A 72 22.73 -4.99 -2.18
N PRO A 73 23.39 -4.46 -3.22
CA PRO A 73 23.96 -3.12 -3.16
C PRO A 73 22.91 -2.07 -2.82
N LEU A 74 23.23 -1.08 -2.00
CA LEU A 74 22.35 0.04 -1.64
C LEU A 74 21.73 0.71 -2.87
N ILE A 75 22.51 0.83 -3.95
CA ILE A 75 22.07 1.41 -5.23
C ILE A 75 20.89 0.65 -5.82
N VAL A 76 20.90 -0.68 -5.78
CA VAL A 76 19.82 -1.53 -6.30
C VAL A 76 18.55 -1.35 -5.45
N GLY A 77 18.70 -1.30 -4.12
CA GLY A 77 17.59 -1.03 -3.20
C GLY A 77 16.97 0.35 -3.44
N PHE A 78 17.80 1.38 -3.59
CA PHE A 78 17.37 2.74 -3.92
C PHE A 78 16.59 2.78 -5.25
N PHE A 79 17.17 2.18 -6.29
CA PHE A 79 16.55 2.17 -7.61
C PHE A 79 15.19 1.45 -7.61
N GLY A 80 15.10 0.32 -6.91
CA GLY A 80 13.84 -0.41 -6.75
C GLY A 80 12.75 0.41 -6.06
N LEU A 81 13.08 1.06 -4.94
CA LEU A 81 12.14 1.95 -4.24
C LEU A 81 11.77 3.17 -5.09
N PHE A 82 12.74 3.76 -5.79
CA PHE A 82 12.49 4.90 -6.67
C PHE A 82 11.54 4.54 -7.83
N VAL A 83 11.71 3.39 -8.46
CA VAL A 83 10.80 2.89 -9.50
C VAL A 83 9.39 2.69 -8.95
N LEU A 84 9.22 2.09 -7.77
CA LEU A 84 7.91 1.95 -7.15
C LEU A 84 7.26 3.29 -6.80
N PHE A 85 8.07 4.27 -6.40
CA PHE A 85 7.59 5.64 -6.17
C PHE A 85 7.08 6.29 -7.47
N LEU A 86 7.83 6.19 -8.57
CA LEU A 86 7.42 6.67 -9.89
C LEU A 86 6.15 5.98 -10.39
N LEU A 87 6.07 4.64 -10.22
CA LEU A 87 4.86 3.89 -10.59
C LEU A 87 3.65 4.33 -9.76
N SER A 88 3.83 4.64 -8.48
CA SER A 88 2.76 5.19 -7.65
C SER A 88 2.33 6.58 -8.10
N LEU A 89 3.26 7.41 -8.55
CA LEU A 89 2.98 8.74 -9.13
C LEU A 89 2.21 8.64 -10.46
N LEU A 90 2.44 7.61 -11.24
CA LEU A 90 1.76 7.39 -12.52
C LEU A 90 0.42 6.69 -12.33
N LEU A 91 0.43 5.52 -11.70
CA LEU A 91 -0.68 4.55 -11.68
C LEU A 91 -1.44 4.49 -10.34
N GLY A 92 -0.94 5.18 -9.29
CA GLY A 92 -1.50 5.06 -7.95
C GLY A 92 -0.91 3.89 -7.15
N ARG A 93 -1.54 3.51 -6.04
CA ARG A 93 -0.97 2.62 -5.01
C ARG A 93 -1.25 1.13 -5.22
N PHE A 94 -1.19 0.61 -6.45
CA PHE A 94 -1.41 -0.81 -6.73
C PHE A 94 -0.45 -1.72 -5.96
N PHE A 95 0.82 -1.33 -5.85
CA PHE A 95 1.79 -2.09 -5.09
C PHE A 95 1.34 -2.32 -3.64
N CYS A 96 0.96 -1.24 -2.94
CA CYS A 96 0.47 -1.35 -1.57
C CYS A 96 -0.87 -2.09 -1.48
N GLY A 97 -1.68 -2.02 -2.55
CA GLY A 97 -3.00 -2.63 -2.63
C GLY A 97 -2.95 -4.16 -2.67
N TYR A 98 -2.10 -4.70 -3.54
CA TYR A 98 -2.14 -6.12 -3.93
C TYR A 98 -0.82 -6.86 -3.84
N LEU A 99 0.32 -6.18 -3.79
CA LEU A 99 1.63 -6.82 -3.98
C LEU A 99 2.53 -6.77 -2.75
N CYS A 100 2.37 -5.76 -1.90
CA CYS A 100 3.13 -5.67 -0.66
C CYS A 100 2.65 -6.70 0.37
N PRO A 101 3.49 -7.68 0.79
CA PRO A 101 3.07 -8.74 1.72
C PRO A 101 2.48 -8.20 3.03
N ALA A 102 3.10 -7.18 3.62
CA ALA A 102 2.60 -6.56 4.84
C ALA A 102 1.20 -5.94 4.65
N GLY A 103 0.90 -5.40 3.46
CA GLY A 103 -0.41 -4.87 3.12
C GLY A 103 -1.43 -5.96 2.80
N THR A 104 -1.02 -7.02 2.10
CA THR A 104 -1.93 -8.10 1.69
C THR A 104 -2.44 -8.93 2.86
N VAL A 105 -1.58 -9.24 3.83
CA VAL A 105 -2.01 -9.96 5.06
C VAL A 105 -3.03 -9.14 5.85
N GLN A 106 -2.82 -7.83 5.99
CA GLN A 106 -3.78 -6.93 6.65
C GLN A 106 -5.09 -6.79 5.85
N GLU A 107 -5.03 -6.80 4.51
CA GLU A 107 -6.21 -6.77 3.66
C GLU A 107 -7.05 -8.04 3.81
N ILE A 108 -6.39 -9.21 3.81
CA ILE A 108 -7.05 -10.51 4.02
C ILE A 108 -7.71 -10.55 5.39
N ALA A 109 -7.02 -10.12 6.45
CA ALA A 109 -7.56 -10.03 7.80
C ALA A 109 -8.81 -9.11 7.85
N TYR A 110 -8.77 -7.97 7.18
CA TYR A 110 -9.89 -7.04 7.16
C TYR A 110 -11.14 -7.59 6.46
N HIS A 111 -11.03 -8.58 5.59
CA HIS A 111 -12.18 -9.16 4.90
C HIS A 111 -13.02 -10.10 5.76
N VAL A 112 -12.52 -10.53 6.91
CA VAL A 112 -13.31 -11.35 7.84
C VAL A 112 -14.56 -10.56 8.26
N PRO A 113 -15.77 -11.15 8.22
CA PRO A 113 -17.03 -10.46 8.50
C PRO A 113 -17.24 -10.16 9.99
N ILE A 114 -16.51 -9.19 10.51
CA ILE A 114 -16.58 -8.69 11.88
C ILE A 114 -16.97 -7.21 11.82
N PRO A 115 -17.63 -6.64 12.84
CA PRO A 115 -17.92 -5.22 12.90
C PRO A 115 -16.69 -4.36 12.68
N LYS A 116 -16.73 -3.47 11.69
CA LYS A 116 -15.58 -2.64 11.31
C LYS A 116 -15.63 -1.28 11.97
N ILE A 117 -14.50 -0.84 12.46
CA ILE A 117 -14.31 0.50 13.02
C ILE A 117 -13.66 1.35 11.93
N ASN A 118 -14.45 2.21 11.29
CA ASN A 118 -13.93 3.15 10.30
C ASN A 118 -13.75 4.51 10.96
N PRO A 119 -12.51 4.90 11.30
CA PRO A 119 -12.26 6.23 11.81
C PRO A 119 -12.52 7.25 10.70
N GLN A 120 -13.54 8.07 10.87
CA GLN A 120 -13.93 9.13 9.91
C GLN A 120 -12.95 10.32 9.89
N HIS A 121 -11.93 10.29 10.74
CA HIS A 121 -10.98 11.39 10.93
C HIS A 121 -9.74 11.22 10.04
N ARG A 122 -9.93 11.25 8.72
CA ARG A 122 -8.85 11.13 7.73
C ARG A 122 -7.66 12.06 7.99
N HIS A 123 -7.96 13.34 8.32
CA HIS A 123 -6.90 14.31 8.61
C HIS A 123 -6.08 13.95 9.85
N ALA A 124 -6.71 13.49 10.91
CA ALA A 124 -6.01 13.05 12.12
C ALA A 124 -5.07 11.87 11.82
N LEU A 125 -5.53 10.88 11.05
CA LEU A 125 -4.68 9.75 10.65
C LEU A 125 -3.49 10.18 9.79
N MET A 126 -3.67 11.15 8.90
CA MET A 126 -2.60 11.70 8.08
C MET A 126 -1.57 12.46 8.93
N VAL A 127 -2.02 13.23 9.92
CA VAL A 127 -1.14 13.94 10.88
C VAL A 127 -0.34 12.96 11.74
N VAL A 128 -0.99 11.94 12.29
CA VAL A 128 -0.30 10.89 13.09
C VAL A 128 0.76 10.20 12.24
N ARG A 129 0.45 9.86 11.00
CA ARG A 129 1.41 9.24 10.08
C ARG A 129 2.56 10.16 9.71
N ALA A 130 2.29 11.44 9.46
CA ALA A 130 3.33 12.43 9.19
C ALA A 130 4.24 12.62 10.41
N ALA A 131 3.67 12.70 11.62
CA ALA A 131 4.43 12.75 12.85
C ALA A 131 5.30 11.51 13.05
N PHE A 132 4.75 10.31 12.81
CA PHE A 132 5.54 9.08 12.87
C PHE A 132 6.68 9.09 11.85
N PHE A 133 6.44 9.59 10.63
CA PHE A 133 7.48 9.70 9.60
C PHE A 133 8.62 10.64 10.04
N ILE A 134 8.29 11.76 10.65
CA ILE A 134 9.31 12.70 11.21
C ILE A 134 10.10 12.03 12.34
N VAL A 135 9.42 11.35 13.28
CA VAL A 135 10.07 10.61 14.37
C VAL A 135 10.97 9.49 13.79
N PHE A 136 10.50 8.79 12.77
CA PHE A 136 11.28 7.77 12.08
C PHE A 136 12.59 8.34 11.49
N LEU A 137 12.51 9.47 10.78
CA LEU A 137 13.70 10.12 10.23
C LEU A 137 14.64 10.63 11.33
N ALA A 138 14.09 11.26 12.37
CA ALA A 138 14.89 11.75 13.50
C ALA A 138 15.61 10.59 14.22
N ALA A 139 14.92 9.48 14.48
CA ALA A 139 15.54 8.30 15.09
C ALA A 139 16.62 7.67 14.21
N ALA A 140 16.41 7.63 12.91
CA ALA A 140 17.40 7.10 11.97
C ALA A 140 18.66 8.00 11.91
N PHE A 141 18.50 9.32 11.75
CA PHE A 141 19.63 10.23 11.56
C PHE A 141 20.37 10.59 12.87
N LEU A 142 19.64 10.74 13.99
CA LEU A 142 20.25 11.15 15.27
C LEU A 142 20.76 9.97 16.08
N PHE A 143 20.07 8.84 16.04
CA PHE A 143 20.35 7.68 16.89
C PHE A 143 20.77 6.43 16.11
N SER A 144 20.80 6.48 14.77
CA SER A 144 21.00 5.30 13.91
C SER A 144 20.11 4.12 14.29
N ALA A 145 18.92 4.41 14.85
CA ALA A 145 18.01 3.43 15.40
C ALA A 145 17.03 2.90 14.37
N SER A 146 16.83 1.58 14.37
CA SER A 146 15.95 0.90 13.44
C SER A 146 14.53 0.75 13.99
N LEU A 147 13.69 1.79 13.92
CA LEU A 147 12.33 1.78 14.48
C LEU A 147 11.43 0.70 13.83
N ILE A 148 11.55 0.46 12.52
CA ILE A 148 10.71 -0.54 11.83
C ILE A 148 11.06 -1.96 12.26
N ALA A 149 12.31 -2.22 12.68
CA ALA A 149 12.70 -3.51 13.20
C ALA A 149 11.89 -3.90 14.47
N TRP A 150 11.52 -2.93 15.30
CA TRP A 150 10.72 -3.17 16.51
C TRP A 150 9.32 -3.70 16.22
N PHE A 151 8.79 -3.40 15.04
CA PHE A 151 7.50 -3.95 14.59
C PHE A 151 7.62 -5.39 14.07
N GLY A 152 8.83 -5.95 13.98
CA GLY A 152 9.11 -7.35 13.69
C GLY A 152 8.48 -7.90 12.40
N ILE A 153 8.29 -7.06 11.40
CA ILE A 153 7.67 -7.48 10.12
C ILE A 153 8.50 -8.59 9.48
N ARG A 154 9.85 -8.44 9.49
CA ARG A 154 10.77 -9.44 8.95
C ARG A 154 10.62 -10.76 9.68
N ASP A 155 10.61 -10.70 11.02
CA ASP A 155 10.54 -11.88 11.88
C ASP A 155 9.21 -12.61 11.72
N PHE A 156 8.11 -11.86 11.56
CA PHE A 156 6.80 -12.42 11.31
C PHE A 156 6.76 -13.24 10.01
N PHE A 157 7.30 -12.70 8.91
CA PHE A 157 7.33 -13.41 7.62
C PHE A 157 8.39 -14.54 7.60
N SER A 158 9.44 -14.45 8.42
CA SER A 158 10.41 -15.55 8.60
C SER A 158 9.95 -16.62 9.61
N LEU A 159 8.75 -16.46 10.18
CA LEU A 159 8.18 -17.36 11.20
C LEU A 159 9.09 -17.52 12.43
N SER A 160 9.95 -16.53 12.69
CA SER A 160 10.78 -16.51 13.90
C SER A 160 10.00 -15.91 15.06
N LEU A 161 9.91 -16.67 16.17
CA LEU A 161 9.21 -16.25 17.39
C LEU A 161 10.08 -15.27 18.18
N THR A 162 10.00 -13.98 17.81
CA THR A 162 10.62 -12.88 18.52
C THR A 162 9.56 -11.95 19.12
N GLY A 163 9.94 -11.09 20.06
CA GLY A 163 9.02 -10.07 20.56
C GLY A 163 8.44 -9.19 19.47
N GLY A 164 9.24 -8.88 18.43
CA GLY A 164 8.79 -8.12 17.27
C GLY A 164 7.72 -8.84 16.44
N SER A 165 7.88 -10.14 16.19
CA SER A 165 6.89 -10.93 15.44
C SER A 165 5.53 -10.95 16.13
N VAL A 166 5.52 -10.96 17.48
CA VAL A 166 4.28 -10.84 18.27
C VAL A 166 3.64 -9.48 18.08
N VAL A 167 4.43 -8.40 18.07
CA VAL A 167 3.91 -7.05 17.81
C VAL A 167 3.23 -6.98 16.45
N PHE A 168 3.85 -7.52 15.40
CA PHE A 168 3.23 -7.51 14.07
C PHE A 168 1.99 -8.41 14.00
N ALA A 169 2.00 -9.56 14.69
CA ALA A 169 0.83 -10.43 14.80
C ALA A 169 -0.35 -9.70 15.44
N VAL A 170 -0.12 -8.93 16.51
CA VAL A 170 -1.16 -8.08 17.12
C VAL A 170 -1.68 -7.03 16.13
N ILE A 171 -0.82 -6.41 15.34
CA ILE A 171 -1.24 -5.47 14.29
C ILE A 171 -2.11 -6.17 13.22
N VAL A 172 -1.80 -7.40 12.85
CA VAL A 172 -2.63 -8.20 11.94
C VAL A 172 -3.98 -8.52 12.58
N ILE A 173 -4.02 -8.84 13.88
CA ILE A 173 -5.29 -9.03 14.62
C ILE A 173 -6.08 -7.72 14.66
N LEU A 174 -5.45 -6.58 14.92
CA LEU A 174 -6.12 -5.28 14.84
C LEU A 174 -6.68 -4.99 13.44
N SER A 175 -6.10 -5.58 12.39
CA SER A 175 -6.59 -5.41 11.01
C SER A 175 -7.95 -6.06 10.77
N PHE A 176 -8.44 -6.93 11.66
CA PHE A 176 -9.83 -7.42 11.63
C PHE A 176 -10.84 -6.28 11.86
N PHE A 177 -10.48 -5.30 12.66
CA PHE A 177 -11.36 -4.18 13.04
C PHE A 177 -11.03 -2.90 12.25
N PHE A 178 -9.74 -2.59 12.09
CA PHE A 178 -9.25 -1.39 11.43
C PHE A 178 -8.63 -1.71 10.08
N TYR A 179 -8.91 -0.90 9.07
CA TYR A 179 -8.34 -1.08 7.75
C TYR A 179 -6.85 -0.74 7.72
N ARG A 180 -6.00 -1.76 7.54
CA ARG A 180 -4.54 -1.66 7.35
C ARG A 180 -3.82 -0.74 8.34
N PRO A 181 -3.90 -0.99 9.66
CA PRO A 181 -3.36 -0.10 10.69
C PRO A 181 -1.87 0.16 10.50
N PHE A 182 -1.03 -0.84 10.22
CA PHE A 182 0.38 -0.63 9.97
C PHE A 182 0.63 0.27 8.75
N CYS A 183 0.00 -0.03 7.63
CA CYS A 183 0.23 0.70 6.38
C CYS A 183 -0.25 2.16 6.45
N ARG A 184 -1.27 2.45 7.26
CA ARG A 184 -1.87 3.78 7.37
C ARG A 184 -1.24 4.64 8.46
N LEU A 185 -0.69 4.06 9.52
CA LEU A 185 -0.18 4.80 10.68
C LEU A 185 1.35 4.79 10.77
N VAL A 186 1.97 3.64 10.48
CA VAL A 186 3.37 3.39 10.83
C VAL A 186 4.29 3.32 9.60
N CYS A 187 3.83 2.81 8.46
CA CYS A 187 4.69 2.56 7.31
C CYS A 187 5.28 3.87 6.74
N PRO A 188 6.62 4.14 6.87
CA PRO A 188 7.21 5.39 6.41
C PRO A 188 7.23 5.46 4.88
N TYR A 189 7.55 4.37 4.21
CA TYR A 189 7.53 4.33 2.76
C TYR A 189 6.11 4.47 2.20
N GLY A 190 5.12 3.90 2.89
CA GLY A 190 3.71 4.09 2.56
C GLY A 190 3.28 5.57 2.63
N PHE A 191 3.90 6.39 3.49
CA PHE A 191 3.67 7.83 3.53
C PHE A 191 4.14 8.50 2.24
N LEU A 192 5.35 8.19 1.77
CA LEU A 192 5.86 8.71 0.50
C LEU A 192 4.99 8.29 -0.68
N LEU A 193 4.54 7.04 -0.72
CA LEU A 193 3.63 6.56 -1.76
C LEU A 193 2.25 7.24 -1.70
N ALA A 194 1.78 7.67 -0.52
CA ALA A 194 0.55 8.44 -0.41
C ALA A 194 0.70 9.83 -1.02
N LEU A 195 1.84 10.51 -0.77
CA LEU A 195 2.14 11.80 -1.38
C LEU A 195 2.25 11.68 -2.90
N ALA A 196 2.88 10.62 -3.41
CA ALA A 196 2.95 10.32 -4.84
C ALA A 196 1.55 10.08 -5.43
N ALA A 197 0.73 9.25 -4.79
CA ALA A 197 -0.61 8.92 -5.25
C ALA A 197 -1.57 10.12 -5.21
N ALA A 198 -1.39 11.06 -4.28
CA ALA A 198 -2.15 12.30 -4.27
C ALA A 198 -1.99 13.08 -5.59
N LYS A 199 -0.82 12.98 -6.22
CA LYS A 199 -0.49 13.61 -7.51
C LYS A 199 -0.53 12.62 -8.69
N SER A 200 -1.01 11.39 -8.49
CA SER A 200 -0.99 10.38 -9.54
C SER A 200 -1.82 10.81 -10.75
N ARG A 201 -1.31 10.42 -11.92
CA ARG A 201 -1.95 10.72 -13.19
C ARG A 201 -3.21 9.88 -13.43
N TRP A 202 -3.23 8.64 -12.94
CA TRP A 202 -4.35 7.73 -13.07
C TRP A 202 -5.04 7.53 -11.73
N LYS A 203 -6.36 7.72 -11.70
CA LYS A 203 -7.18 7.61 -10.47
C LYS A 203 -8.56 7.03 -10.78
N ILE A 204 -9.24 6.58 -9.71
CA ILE A 204 -10.67 6.27 -9.79
C ILE A 204 -11.44 7.58 -9.70
N GLU A 205 -12.23 7.86 -10.71
CA GLU A 205 -13.06 9.05 -10.78
C GLU A 205 -14.52 8.72 -11.01
N ARG A 206 -15.39 9.62 -10.58
CA ARG A 206 -16.84 9.55 -10.82
C ARG A 206 -17.14 10.21 -12.16
N THR A 207 -17.84 9.51 -13.03
CA THR A 207 -18.38 10.03 -14.28
C THR A 207 -19.69 10.81 -14.04
N GLU A 208 -20.22 11.45 -15.07
CA GLU A 208 -21.50 12.13 -15.02
C GLU A 208 -22.70 11.19 -14.83
N ALA A 209 -22.53 9.90 -15.12
CA ALA A 209 -23.55 8.88 -14.83
C ALA A 209 -23.78 8.66 -13.32
N CYS A 210 -23.04 9.37 -12.45
CA CYS A 210 -23.17 9.25 -11.00
C CYS A 210 -24.47 9.88 -10.50
N ILE A 211 -25.31 9.07 -9.86
CA ILE A 211 -26.58 9.50 -9.24
C ILE A 211 -26.43 9.97 -7.78
N GLU A 212 -25.21 10.16 -7.31
CA GLU A 212 -24.86 10.63 -5.96
C GLU A 212 -25.46 9.82 -4.79
N CYS A 213 -25.70 8.54 -4.99
CA CYS A 213 -26.30 7.65 -3.97
C CYS A 213 -25.36 7.37 -2.76
N LYS A 214 -24.12 7.83 -2.77
CA LYS A 214 -23.09 7.74 -1.71
C LYS A 214 -22.76 6.32 -1.23
N LYS A 215 -23.17 5.26 -1.92
CA LYS A 215 -22.83 3.87 -1.57
C LYS A 215 -21.32 3.64 -1.58
N CYS A 216 -20.61 4.21 -2.56
CA CYS A 216 -19.16 4.12 -2.68
C CYS A 216 -18.42 4.82 -1.51
N GLU A 217 -18.97 5.89 -0.94
CA GLU A 217 -18.41 6.57 0.22
C GLU A 217 -18.55 5.72 1.48
N LYS A 218 -19.72 5.10 1.69
CA LYS A 218 -19.97 4.25 2.85
C LYS A 218 -19.13 2.99 2.89
N ILE A 219 -18.83 2.39 1.72
CA ILE A 219 -18.01 1.17 1.62
C ILE A 219 -16.52 1.43 1.65
N CYS A 220 -16.08 2.68 1.44
CA CYS A 220 -14.67 3.02 1.34
C CYS A 220 -13.99 2.99 2.72
N PRO A 221 -13.03 2.09 2.96
CA PRO A 221 -12.40 1.97 4.27
C PRO A 221 -11.39 3.09 4.56
N THR A 222 -11.07 3.92 3.56
CA THR A 222 -10.13 5.04 3.67
C THR A 222 -10.78 6.40 3.54
N ASP A 223 -12.10 6.45 3.33
CA ASP A 223 -12.87 7.68 3.09
C ASP A 223 -12.29 8.53 1.93
N GLU A 224 -11.86 7.85 0.84
CA GLU A 224 -11.22 8.47 -0.33
C GLU A 224 -12.08 8.32 -1.60
N SER A 225 -13.40 8.15 -1.46
CA SER A 225 -14.24 7.94 -2.62
C SER A 225 -15.17 9.12 -2.95
N LYS A 226 -15.02 10.26 -2.29
CA LYS A 226 -15.72 11.50 -2.66
C LYS A 226 -15.16 12.06 -3.97
N ARG A 227 -15.93 12.93 -4.63
CA ARG A 227 -15.55 13.50 -5.94
C ARG A 227 -14.26 14.33 -5.84
N ASP A 228 -14.11 15.12 -4.79
CA ASP A 228 -13.01 16.10 -4.62
C ASP A 228 -11.81 15.53 -3.85
N ASP A 229 -11.82 14.24 -3.53
CA ASP A 229 -10.72 13.61 -2.80
C ASP A 229 -9.45 13.49 -3.66
N THR A 230 -8.32 13.71 -3.01
CA THR A 230 -6.99 13.59 -3.66
C THR A 230 -6.62 12.16 -4.04
N LYS A 231 -7.31 11.16 -3.48
CA LYS A 231 -7.02 9.71 -3.63
C LYS A 231 -5.66 9.30 -3.07
N ALA A 232 -5.10 10.09 -2.16
CA ALA A 232 -3.80 9.84 -1.53
C ALA A 232 -3.76 8.49 -0.78
N GLU A 233 -4.83 8.17 -0.06
CA GLU A 233 -4.98 6.92 0.71
C GLU A 233 -5.75 5.84 -0.05
N CYS A 234 -6.04 6.02 -1.35
CA CYS A 234 -6.73 5.03 -2.15
C CYS A 234 -5.79 3.88 -2.52
N TYR A 235 -6.09 2.67 -2.02
CA TYR A 235 -5.36 1.43 -2.32
C TYR A 235 -5.89 0.71 -3.57
N LEU A 236 -6.81 1.33 -4.31
CA LEU A 236 -7.41 0.76 -5.51
C LEU A 236 -8.06 -0.63 -5.24
N CYS A 237 -8.68 -0.82 -4.08
CA CYS A 237 -9.23 -2.10 -3.65
C CYS A 237 -10.49 -2.55 -4.40
N GLY A 238 -11.12 -1.70 -5.20
CA GLY A 238 -12.26 -2.03 -6.06
C GLY A 238 -13.64 -1.99 -5.41
N ARG A 239 -13.76 -1.98 -4.09
CA ARG A 239 -15.05 -2.01 -3.38
C ARG A 239 -16.05 -0.94 -3.83
N CYS A 240 -15.56 0.28 -4.10
CA CYS A 240 -16.42 1.38 -4.55
C CYS A 240 -16.98 1.15 -5.95
N ILE A 241 -16.24 0.50 -6.85
CA ILE A 241 -16.70 0.16 -8.20
C ILE A 241 -17.77 -0.94 -8.13
N GLU A 242 -17.51 -1.97 -7.33
CA GLU A 242 -18.41 -3.12 -7.19
C GLU A 242 -19.80 -2.74 -6.65
N VAL A 243 -19.85 -1.79 -5.70
CA VAL A 243 -21.13 -1.35 -5.09
C VAL A 243 -21.88 -0.34 -5.94
N CYS A 244 -21.29 0.15 -7.03
CA CYS A 244 -21.86 1.21 -7.84
C CYS A 244 -22.96 0.69 -8.80
N PRO A 245 -24.24 1.01 -8.61
CA PRO A 245 -25.32 0.47 -9.43
C PRO A 245 -25.35 1.04 -10.87
N LYS A 246 -24.61 2.12 -11.11
CA LYS A 246 -24.55 2.82 -12.42
C LYS A 246 -23.18 2.70 -13.09
N GLU A 247 -22.27 1.88 -12.53
CA GLU A 247 -20.89 1.73 -13.04
C GLU A 247 -20.19 3.08 -13.29
N ALA A 248 -20.57 4.09 -12.50
CA ALA A 248 -20.13 5.47 -12.69
C ALA A 248 -18.70 5.75 -12.18
N LEU A 249 -18.01 4.75 -11.62
CA LEU A 249 -16.64 4.85 -11.14
C LEU A 249 -15.70 4.18 -12.15
N VAL A 250 -14.78 4.94 -12.70
CA VAL A 250 -13.83 4.45 -13.70
C VAL A 250 -12.41 4.82 -13.33
N TYR A 251 -11.48 3.92 -13.63
CA TYR A 251 -10.05 4.19 -13.53
C TYR A 251 -9.59 4.84 -14.82
N ARG A 252 -9.23 6.13 -14.77
CA ARG A 252 -8.84 6.89 -15.94
C ARG A 252 -7.69 7.88 -15.69
N SER A 253 -7.05 8.33 -16.76
CA SER A 253 -6.06 9.40 -16.69
C SER A 253 -6.73 10.73 -16.51
N ILE A 254 -6.24 11.53 -15.54
CA ILE A 254 -6.65 12.92 -15.35
C ILE A 254 -5.87 13.76 -16.33
N THR A 255 -6.51 14.18 -17.41
CA THR A 255 -5.94 15.18 -18.30
C THR A 255 -6.13 16.57 -17.70
N SER A 256 -5.13 17.44 -17.82
CA SER A 256 -5.09 18.77 -17.19
C SER A 256 -6.27 19.70 -17.57
N LYS A 257 -7.06 19.34 -18.57
CA LYS A 257 -8.25 20.09 -19.02
C LYS A 257 -9.49 19.91 -18.13
N GLU A 258 -9.52 18.90 -17.27
CA GLU A 258 -10.67 18.62 -16.38
C GLU A 258 -10.43 19.04 -14.91
N LYS A 259 -9.35 19.74 -14.63
CA LYS A 259 -9.23 20.44 -13.36
C LYS A 259 -10.25 21.58 -13.39
N LYS A 260 -11.45 21.33 -12.88
CA LYS A 260 -12.41 22.42 -12.62
C LYS A 260 -11.72 23.48 -11.81
N PRO A 261 -11.85 24.78 -12.20
CA PRO A 261 -11.34 25.86 -11.39
C PRO A 261 -11.97 25.76 -10.00
N GLY A 262 -11.14 25.82 -8.99
CA GLY A 262 -11.59 25.81 -7.60
C GLY A 262 -12.53 26.99 -7.35
N ILE A 263 -13.57 26.72 -6.59
CA ILE A 263 -14.26 27.72 -5.79
C ILE A 263 -13.51 27.85 -4.50
#